data_2f750571e14811ebb79a503d42a698fa
#
_entry.id   2f750571e14811ebb79a503d42a698fa
#
_cell.length_a   1.000
_cell.length_b   1.000
_cell.length_c   1.000
_cell.angle_alpha   90.00
_cell.angle_beta   90.00
_cell.angle_gamma   90.00
#
_symmetry.space_group_name_H-M   'P 1'
#
loop_
_entity.id
_entity.type
_entity.pdbx_description
1 polymer ?
#
loop_
_entity_poly.entity_id
_entity_poly.type
_entity_poly.pdbx_seq_one_letter_code
_entity_poly.pdbx_strand_id
1 'polypeptide(L)'
;MRILYNSRDPQYKTPFGTVRTGQSCFLRIDIPKTCAAVRVTLVAEDCDGKPYREIPFSRAEETADYVLWRTEFTLDRGLYFYWFRVEKPDGSFRLFRQGDGTNMEAGEKWQLSFIPADFSVPDFARGAMMYQILPDRFYQVGQCDLTDKLRPYRIHADKSETPYYTADAEGNWCNDFYGGNLAGICEKLPYLQELGVEVLYLNPIFMAYTNHRYDTADYKRIDPMLGTAEDFSRLCAEAHARGMRVILDGVFSHTGSNSVYFDRNHVFGDGAVSNPASPYRGWYCFRRYPDDYDAWWNMPTLPNVNELAESYMSYIIDDDDSVIAHWVRLGADGFRLDVVDELPDEFVLRFKRRLRELKPDALLLGEVWEDASNKRAYGVSRRYFTDGELDSVMNYPWRNAILRYVKGEDDGTALGQTLETIAENYPPQVLQCLMNCLGTHDTARLLTVFGDDFNGTKAEKAERFLTPEQRKTAIDRLLPALLLQFTLPGMPSVFYGDEVGLQGFEDPFCRRFYPWGREDKSILALYRAVIRLRKESAALRGGELRLRTAGGGRIAYERVCESQTARVFINRSDSIWQLGAEGQPEFSVGLICCGDELALQPNGLCVVFT
;
A
#
# COMPACT_ATOMS: atom_id res chain seq x y z
N MET A 1 15.17 -31.97 23.38
CA MET A 1 15.70 -31.06 22.33
C MET A 1 14.61 -30.75 21.31
N ARG A 2 14.58 -29.53 20.73
CA ARG A 2 13.61 -29.14 19.71
C ARG A 2 14.18 -29.41 18.32
N ILE A 3 13.32 -29.67 17.34
CA ILE A 3 13.70 -29.63 15.92
C ILE A 3 13.90 -28.17 15.53
N LEU A 4 14.99 -27.86 14.81
CA LEU A 4 15.39 -26.51 14.46
C LEU A 4 15.13 -26.28 12.97
N TYR A 5 14.29 -25.31 12.70
CA TYR A 5 14.05 -24.76 11.39
C TYR A 5 13.46 -23.35 11.55
N ASN A 6 14.02 -22.40 10.83
CA ASN A 6 13.52 -21.03 10.73
C ASN A 6 13.67 -20.56 9.28
N SER A 7 12.56 -20.34 8.58
CA SER A 7 12.57 -19.90 7.17
C SER A 7 13.19 -18.53 6.95
N ARG A 8 13.37 -17.76 8.02
CA ARG A 8 13.97 -16.42 8.00
C ARG A 8 15.49 -16.41 8.23
N ASP A 9 16.05 -17.52 8.70
CA ASP A 9 17.49 -17.67 8.91
C ASP A 9 18.12 -18.28 7.65
N PRO A 10 19.11 -17.59 7.01
CA PRO A 10 19.81 -18.08 5.82
C PRO A 10 20.47 -19.45 6.01
N GLN A 11 20.75 -19.86 7.25
CA GLN A 11 21.27 -21.18 7.56
C GLN A 11 20.26 -22.30 7.19
N TYR A 12 18.95 -22.00 7.31
CA TYR A 12 17.88 -22.99 7.08
C TYR A 12 17.18 -22.82 5.75
N LYS A 13 17.13 -21.60 5.19
CA LYS A 13 16.50 -21.33 3.89
C LYS A 13 17.26 -20.29 3.08
N THR A 14 17.58 -20.62 1.84
CA THR A 14 18.20 -19.71 0.87
C THR A 14 17.55 -19.92 -0.51
N PRO A 15 17.13 -18.83 -1.21
CA PRO A 15 17.18 -17.45 -0.77
C PRO A 15 16.16 -17.13 0.34
N PHE A 16 16.35 -16.00 1.02
CA PHE A 16 15.33 -15.45 1.92
C PHE A 16 14.10 -15.04 1.09
N GLY A 17 12.91 -15.26 1.63
CA GLY A 17 11.67 -14.81 1.01
C GLY A 17 11.29 -15.59 -0.25
N THR A 18 10.94 -14.86 -1.32
CA THR A 18 10.49 -15.41 -2.59
C THR A 18 11.65 -15.95 -3.44
N VAL A 19 11.34 -16.90 -4.34
CA VAL A 19 12.31 -17.53 -5.24
C VAL A 19 11.96 -17.17 -6.69
N ARG A 20 12.95 -16.87 -7.52
CA ARG A 20 12.72 -16.67 -8.96
C ARG A 20 12.54 -18.01 -9.68
N THR A 21 11.64 -18.09 -10.62
CA THR A 21 11.48 -19.28 -11.47
C THR A 21 12.83 -19.64 -12.12
N GLY A 22 13.19 -20.91 -12.04
CA GLY A 22 14.49 -21.42 -12.50
C GLY A 22 15.62 -21.30 -11.48
N GLN A 23 15.44 -20.58 -10.38
CA GLN A 23 16.37 -20.55 -9.25
C GLN A 23 16.08 -21.71 -8.30
N SER A 24 17.14 -22.32 -7.75
CA SER A 24 17.01 -23.32 -6.69
C SER A 24 16.66 -22.69 -5.35
N CYS A 25 15.81 -23.37 -4.59
CA CYS A 25 15.57 -23.13 -3.17
C CYS A 25 16.29 -24.20 -2.35
N PHE A 26 17.19 -23.77 -1.49
CA PHE A 26 17.88 -24.62 -0.53
C PHE A 26 17.14 -24.59 0.82
N LEU A 27 16.91 -25.78 1.41
CA LEU A 27 16.39 -25.91 2.78
C LEU A 27 17.26 -26.85 3.61
N ARG A 28 17.40 -26.51 4.88
CA ARG A 28 18.02 -27.34 5.92
C ARG A 28 17.08 -27.44 7.12
N ILE A 29 17.02 -28.60 7.74
CA ILE A 29 16.35 -28.83 9.02
C ILE A 29 17.24 -29.69 9.92
N ASP A 30 17.36 -29.29 11.18
CA ASP A 30 18.19 -29.98 12.15
C ASP A 30 17.32 -30.76 13.13
N ILE A 31 17.44 -32.07 13.10
CA ILE A 31 16.61 -33.01 13.89
C ILE A 31 17.45 -33.63 14.99
N PRO A 32 17.02 -33.60 16.27
CA PRO A 32 17.73 -34.24 17.36
C PRO A 32 17.96 -35.73 17.10
N LYS A 33 19.14 -36.24 17.40
CA LYS A 33 19.47 -37.69 17.28
C LYS A 33 18.49 -38.55 18.07
N THR A 34 18.00 -38.07 19.21
CA THR A 34 17.00 -38.72 20.03
C THR A 34 15.66 -38.93 19.35
N CYS A 35 15.38 -38.20 18.25
CA CYS A 35 14.16 -38.38 17.43
C CYS A 35 14.23 -39.66 16.59
N ALA A 36 15.42 -40.17 16.29
CA ALA A 36 15.65 -41.34 15.44
C ALA A 36 14.99 -41.23 14.05
N ALA A 37 14.99 -40.04 13.46
CA ALA A 37 14.38 -39.79 12.15
C ALA A 37 15.11 -40.61 11.07
N VAL A 38 14.34 -41.37 10.26
CA VAL A 38 14.85 -42.19 9.14
C VAL A 38 14.60 -41.52 7.78
N ARG A 39 13.61 -40.61 7.71
CA ARG A 39 13.28 -39.85 6.50
C ARG A 39 12.67 -38.52 6.86
N VAL A 40 12.98 -37.52 6.07
CA VAL A 40 12.39 -36.18 6.14
C VAL A 40 11.90 -35.81 4.75
N THR A 41 10.67 -35.32 4.67
CA THR A 41 10.04 -34.89 3.40
C THR A 41 9.37 -33.56 3.61
N LEU A 42 9.65 -32.59 2.72
CA LEU A 42 8.82 -31.40 2.56
C LEU A 42 7.58 -31.80 1.77
N VAL A 43 6.42 -31.44 2.26
CA VAL A 43 5.14 -31.59 1.56
C VAL A 43 4.69 -30.19 1.15
N ALA A 44 4.74 -29.92 -0.16
CA ALA A 44 4.26 -28.69 -0.76
C ALA A 44 2.81 -28.86 -1.22
N GLU A 45 1.99 -27.88 -0.92
CA GLU A 45 0.61 -27.75 -1.36
C GLU A 45 0.47 -26.45 -2.18
N ASP A 46 -0.47 -26.42 -3.13
CA ASP A 46 -0.80 -25.21 -3.86
C ASP A 46 -1.60 -24.20 -2.99
N CYS A 47 -1.92 -23.05 -3.55
CA CYS A 47 -2.68 -22.00 -2.86
C CYS A 47 -4.11 -22.40 -2.47
N ASP A 48 -4.66 -23.50 -3.04
CA ASP A 48 -5.95 -24.08 -2.67
C ASP A 48 -5.82 -25.20 -1.64
N GLY A 49 -4.60 -25.50 -1.18
CA GLY A 49 -4.32 -26.54 -0.20
C GLY A 49 -4.30 -27.96 -0.78
N LYS A 50 -4.23 -28.09 -2.11
CA LYS A 50 -4.11 -29.40 -2.76
C LYS A 50 -2.65 -29.84 -2.76
N PRO A 51 -2.36 -31.15 -2.53
CA PRO A 51 -1.01 -31.66 -2.63
C PRO A 51 -0.40 -31.36 -4.01
N TYR A 52 0.77 -30.71 -4.02
CA TYR A 52 1.48 -30.35 -5.23
C TYR A 52 2.71 -31.23 -5.46
N ARG A 53 3.62 -31.28 -4.45
CA ARG A 53 4.86 -32.04 -4.59
C ARG A 53 5.40 -32.48 -3.23
N GLU A 54 5.96 -33.70 -3.17
CA GLU A 54 6.76 -34.18 -2.05
C GLU A 54 8.25 -34.11 -2.41
N ILE A 55 9.07 -33.50 -1.56
CA ILE A 55 10.49 -33.29 -1.79
C ILE A 55 11.27 -33.96 -0.65
N PRO A 56 12.01 -35.05 -0.92
CA PRO A 56 12.79 -35.71 0.10
C PRO A 56 14.04 -34.89 0.48
N PHE A 57 14.43 -35.00 1.73
CA PHE A 57 15.70 -34.52 2.24
C PHE A 57 16.74 -35.63 2.28
N SER A 58 17.99 -35.26 2.05
CA SER A 58 19.14 -36.12 2.22
C SER A 58 19.80 -35.82 3.57
N ARG A 59 20.23 -36.87 4.28
CA ARG A 59 21.04 -36.77 5.47
C ARG A 59 22.41 -36.23 5.06
N ALA A 60 22.85 -35.09 5.60
CA ALA A 60 24.05 -34.42 5.18
C ALA A 60 25.19 -34.52 6.20
N GLU A 61 24.95 -34.11 7.42
CA GLU A 61 25.97 -34.03 8.48
C GLU A 61 25.38 -34.39 9.83
N GLU A 62 26.27 -34.68 10.80
CA GLU A 62 25.89 -34.88 12.18
C GLU A 62 26.74 -34.03 13.12
N THR A 63 26.08 -33.40 14.06
CA THR A 63 26.74 -32.79 15.24
C THR A 63 26.65 -33.72 16.43
N ALA A 64 27.10 -33.28 17.61
CA ALA A 64 26.94 -34.04 18.85
C ALA A 64 25.46 -34.44 19.09
N ASP A 65 24.53 -33.52 18.86
CA ASP A 65 23.14 -33.64 19.27
C ASP A 65 22.14 -33.77 18.11
N TYR A 66 22.50 -33.35 16.90
CA TYR A 66 21.60 -33.23 15.75
C TYR A 66 22.09 -34.01 14.53
N VAL A 67 21.14 -34.43 13.73
CA VAL A 67 21.31 -34.85 12.34
C VAL A 67 20.80 -33.73 11.46
N LEU A 68 21.62 -33.26 10.53
CA LEU A 68 21.32 -32.19 9.59
C LEU A 68 20.78 -32.83 8.30
N TRP A 69 19.57 -32.39 7.92
CA TRP A 69 18.91 -32.83 6.69
C TRP A 69 18.85 -31.66 5.72
N ARG A 70 19.17 -31.88 4.44
CA ARG A 70 19.21 -30.86 3.40
C ARG A 70 18.49 -31.29 2.15
N THR A 71 17.90 -30.32 1.45
CA THR A 71 17.37 -30.50 0.10
C THR A 71 17.57 -29.24 -0.71
N GLU A 72 17.62 -29.41 -2.02
CA GLU A 72 17.63 -28.32 -2.99
C GLU A 72 16.64 -28.66 -4.09
N PHE A 73 15.80 -27.70 -4.47
CA PHE A 73 14.73 -27.93 -5.43
C PHE A 73 14.30 -26.63 -6.11
N THR A 74 13.57 -26.79 -7.20
CA THR A 74 12.82 -25.69 -7.84
C THR A 74 11.37 -26.13 -8.01
N LEU A 75 10.44 -25.17 -8.00
CA LEU A 75 9.03 -25.38 -8.33
C LEU A 75 8.65 -24.51 -9.53
N ASP A 76 7.50 -24.80 -10.11
CA ASP A 76 6.91 -23.93 -11.11
C ASP A 76 6.51 -22.58 -10.48
N ARG A 77 6.23 -21.57 -11.32
CA ARG A 77 5.72 -20.29 -10.87
C ARG A 77 4.40 -20.46 -10.13
N GLY A 78 4.28 -19.87 -8.92
CA GLY A 78 3.07 -19.97 -8.12
C GLY A 78 3.28 -19.70 -6.63
N LEU A 79 2.17 -19.71 -5.91
CA LEU A 79 2.12 -19.64 -4.45
C LEU A 79 1.93 -21.03 -3.87
N TYR A 80 2.81 -21.39 -2.96
CA TYR A 80 2.81 -22.67 -2.28
C TYR A 80 2.82 -22.49 -0.77
N PHE A 81 2.27 -23.49 -0.07
CA PHE A 81 2.39 -23.67 1.37
C PHE A 81 3.03 -25.01 1.65
N TYR A 82 3.94 -25.07 2.61
CA TYR A 82 4.63 -26.31 2.93
C TYR A 82 4.71 -26.58 4.41
N TRP A 83 4.91 -27.85 4.72
CA TRP A 83 5.16 -28.41 6.04
C TRP A 83 6.09 -29.61 5.90
N PHE A 84 6.63 -30.13 7.01
CA PHE A 84 7.54 -31.28 6.96
C PHE A 84 6.88 -32.52 7.53
N ARG A 85 7.07 -33.65 6.85
CA ARG A 85 6.79 -34.99 7.38
C ARG A 85 8.11 -35.62 7.83
N VAL A 86 8.18 -36.06 9.12
CA VAL A 86 9.32 -36.73 9.71
C VAL A 86 8.91 -38.14 10.02
N GLU A 87 9.58 -39.12 9.41
CA GLU A 87 9.33 -40.56 9.59
C GLU A 87 10.37 -41.13 10.55
N LYS A 88 9.91 -42.01 11.45
CA LYS A 88 10.68 -42.77 12.43
C LYS A 88 10.37 -44.24 12.27
N PRO A 89 11.16 -45.19 12.90
CA PRO A 89 10.87 -46.61 12.83
C PRO A 89 9.49 -47.01 13.36
N ASP A 90 8.93 -46.23 14.28
CA ASP A 90 7.67 -46.50 14.98
C ASP A 90 6.51 -45.60 14.53
N GLY A 91 6.67 -44.83 13.45
CA GLY A 91 5.62 -43.95 12.92
C GLY A 91 6.13 -42.67 12.27
N SER A 92 5.24 -41.71 12.07
CA SER A 92 5.58 -40.41 11.51
C SER A 92 4.80 -39.30 12.19
N PHE A 93 5.31 -38.10 12.11
CA PHE A 93 4.63 -36.87 12.56
C PHE A 93 4.85 -35.73 11.58
N ARG A 94 4.00 -34.70 11.70
CA ARG A 94 4.04 -33.46 10.89
C ARG A 94 4.64 -32.32 11.70
N LEU A 95 5.41 -31.48 11.02
CA LEU A 95 5.93 -30.23 11.59
C LEU A 95 5.34 -29.04 10.87
N PHE A 96 4.90 -28.08 11.64
CA PHE A 96 4.31 -26.82 11.23
C PHE A 96 5.09 -25.65 11.83
N ARG A 97 4.84 -24.46 11.31
CA ARG A 97 5.40 -23.21 11.81
C ARG A 97 4.73 -22.79 13.12
N GLN A 98 5.54 -22.36 14.08
CA GLN A 98 5.10 -21.66 15.27
C GLN A 98 6.09 -20.52 15.57
N GLY A 99 5.68 -19.27 15.26
CA GLY A 99 6.59 -18.13 15.30
C GLY A 99 7.79 -18.36 14.36
N ASP A 100 9.00 -18.21 14.90
CA ASP A 100 10.26 -18.48 14.18
C ASP A 100 10.75 -19.93 14.30
N GLY A 101 9.95 -20.82 14.80
CA GLY A 101 10.35 -22.21 15.03
C GLY A 101 9.34 -23.21 14.50
N THR A 102 9.48 -24.46 15.03
CA THR A 102 8.66 -25.59 14.65
C THR A 102 7.76 -26.05 15.78
N ASN A 103 6.60 -26.59 15.43
CA ASN A 103 5.71 -27.30 16.35
C ASN A 103 5.20 -28.59 15.71
N MET A 104 4.98 -29.64 16.53
CA MET A 104 4.50 -30.93 16.08
C MET A 104 2.97 -30.95 16.02
N GLU A 105 2.44 -31.49 14.90
CA GLU A 105 1.02 -31.73 14.64
C GLU A 105 0.08 -30.53 14.62
N ALA A 106 0.53 -29.34 15.03
CA ALA A 106 -0.26 -28.11 15.02
C ALA A 106 0.58 -26.88 14.68
N GLY A 107 -0.02 -25.90 14.01
CA GLY A 107 0.61 -24.65 13.62
C GLY A 107 0.23 -24.22 12.23
N GLU A 108 0.91 -23.16 11.75
CA GLU A 108 0.75 -22.63 10.40
C GLU A 108 1.68 -23.37 9.42
N LYS A 109 1.33 -23.34 8.14
CA LYS A 109 2.25 -23.76 7.08
C LYS A 109 3.18 -22.58 6.74
N TRP A 110 4.40 -22.88 6.30
CA TRP A 110 5.28 -21.86 5.73
C TRP A 110 4.81 -21.53 4.32
N GLN A 111 4.88 -20.25 3.95
CA GLN A 111 4.63 -19.78 2.60
C GLN A 111 5.89 -19.84 1.75
N LEU A 112 5.75 -20.15 0.47
CA LEU A 112 6.83 -20.15 -0.52
C LEU A 112 6.28 -19.71 -1.88
N SER A 113 6.73 -18.57 -2.38
CA SER A 113 6.31 -18.03 -3.66
C SER A 113 7.42 -18.16 -4.69
N PHE A 114 7.12 -18.73 -5.87
CA PHE A 114 7.96 -18.68 -7.06
C PHE A 114 7.42 -17.61 -8.02
N ILE A 115 8.23 -16.58 -8.26
CA ILE A 115 7.88 -15.41 -9.05
C ILE A 115 8.54 -15.45 -10.44
N PRO A 116 8.10 -14.65 -11.44
CA PRO A 116 8.76 -14.59 -12.75
C PRO A 116 10.27 -14.31 -12.62
N ALA A 117 11.07 -14.98 -13.48
CA ALA A 117 12.52 -14.82 -13.46
C ALA A 117 12.97 -13.38 -13.76
N ASP A 118 12.23 -12.69 -14.61
CA ASP A 118 12.43 -11.32 -15.06
C ASP A 118 11.62 -10.27 -14.31
N PHE A 119 10.97 -10.65 -13.19
CA PHE A 119 10.17 -9.73 -12.40
C PHE A 119 10.96 -8.50 -11.98
N SER A 120 10.46 -7.33 -12.35
CA SER A 120 11.09 -6.04 -12.07
C SER A 120 10.04 -4.97 -11.76
N VAL A 121 10.47 -3.94 -11.05
CA VAL A 121 9.67 -2.76 -10.70
C VAL A 121 10.36 -1.50 -11.23
N PRO A 122 9.64 -0.39 -11.46
CA PRO A 122 10.25 0.86 -11.93
C PRO A 122 11.29 1.40 -10.94
N ASP A 123 12.45 1.79 -11.45
CA ASP A 123 13.53 2.29 -10.59
C ASP A 123 13.16 3.59 -9.86
N PHE A 124 12.37 4.47 -10.49
CA PHE A 124 11.94 5.72 -9.86
C PHE A 124 11.09 5.50 -8.59
N ALA A 125 10.40 4.35 -8.50
CA ALA A 125 9.52 4.04 -7.37
C ALA A 125 10.28 3.47 -6.16
N ARG A 126 11.54 2.98 -6.37
CA ARG A 126 12.30 2.35 -5.30
C ARG A 126 12.72 3.36 -4.24
N GLY A 127 12.10 3.24 -3.07
CA GLY A 127 12.40 4.10 -1.92
C GLY A 127 12.03 5.58 -2.11
N ALA A 128 11.28 5.91 -3.15
CA ALA A 128 10.84 7.27 -3.44
C ALA A 128 9.81 7.77 -2.41
N MET A 129 9.73 9.07 -2.21
CA MET A 129 8.69 9.69 -1.42
C MET A 129 7.45 9.97 -2.27
N MET A 130 6.31 9.41 -1.87
CA MET A 130 5.02 9.63 -2.50
C MET A 130 4.19 10.67 -1.74
N TYR A 131 3.41 11.47 -2.48
CA TYR A 131 2.45 12.41 -1.91
C TYR A 131 1.10 12.24 -2.59
N GLN A 132 0.07 11.89 -1.81
CA GLN A 132 -1.29 11.65 -2.29
C GLN A 132 -2.11 12.93 -2.21
N ILE A 133 -2.74 13.32 -3.31
CA ILE A 133 -3.56 14.53 -3.42
C ILE A 133 -4.99 14.18 -3.82
N LEU A 134 -5.97 14.67 -3.06
CA LEU A 134 -7.36 14.81 -3.51
C LEU A 134 -7.52 16.20 -4.17
N PRO A 135 -7.54 16.30 -5.52
CA PRO A 135 -7.33 17.55 -6.23
C PRO A 135 -8.29 18.67 -5.85
N ASP A 136 -9.59 18.34 -5.68
CA ASP A 136 -10.62 19.31 -5.27
C ASP A 136 -10.32 20.00 -3.92
N ARG A 137 -9.52 19.37 -3.06
CA ARG A 137 -9.29 19.78 -1.66
C ARG A 137 -7.89 20.35 -1.43
N PHE A 138 -7.09 20.55 -2.48
CA PHE A 138 -5.69 20.94 -2.32
C PHE A 138 -5.43 22.43 -2.49
N TYR A 139 -5.54 22.95 -3.72
CA TYR A 139 -5.34 24.38 -4.02
C TYR A 139 -6.07 24.79 -5.28
N GLN A 140 -6.59 26.02 -5.32
CA GLN A 140 -7.32 26.56 -6.45
C GLN A 140 -6.56 27.71 -7.12
N VAL A 141 -6.43 27.64 -8.44
CA VAL A 141 -5.94 28.74 -9.29
C VAL A 141 -6.95 29.01 -10.40
N GLY A 142 -7.40 30.26 -10.47
CA GLY A 142 -8.40 30.65 -11.45
C GLY A 142 -9.78 30.00 -11.23
N GLN A 143 -10.58 30.04 -12.29
CA GLN A 143 -11.89 29.35 -12.33
C GLN A 143 -11.94 28.44 -13.54
N CYS A 144 -12.44 27.22 -13.35
CA CYS A 144 -12.66 26.26 -14.42
C CYS A 144 -13.98 26.55 -15.14
N ASP A 145 -14.08 26.17 -16.42
CA ASP A 145 -15.34 26.18 -17.15
C ASP A 145 -16.19 24.99 -16.72
N LEU A 146 -17.33 25.27 -16.08
CA LEU A 146 -18.22 24.26 -15.52
C LEU A 146 -19.43 23.94 -16.45
N THR A 147 -19.37 24.34 -17.72
CA THR A 147 -20.48 24.13 -18.67
C THR A 147 -20.87 22.66 -18.75
N ASP A 148 -19.90 21.74 -18.83
CA ASP A 148 -20.10 20.29 -18.95
C ASP A 148 -20.10 19.55 -17.60
N LYS A 149 -20.04 20.24 -16.46
CA LYS A 149 -20.08 19.57 -15.16
C LYS A 149 -21.44 18.95 -14.89
N LEU A 150 -21.46 17.67 -14.54
CA LEU A 150 -22.68 16.96 -14.13
C LEU A 150 -23.34 17.62 -12.92
N ARG A 151 -24.66 17.78 -12.98
CA ARG A 151 -25.46 18.53 -12.00
C ARG A 151 -26.39 17.59 -11.24
N PRO A 152 -26.86 17.97 -10.03
CA PRO A 152 -26.54 19.20 -9.30
C PRO A 152 -25.21 19.12 -8.56
N TYR A 153 -24.58 20.26 -8.31
CA TYR A 153 -23.40 20.39 -7.47
C TYR A 153 -23.47 21.65 -6.60
N ARG A 154 -22.75 21.65 -5.49
CA ARG A 154 -22.63 22.77 -4.54
C ARG A 154 -21.15 23.13 -4.40
N ILE A 155 -20.83 24.42 -4.32
CA ILE A 155 -19.45 24.88 -4.11
C ILE A 155 -19.38 25.57 -2.75
N HIS A 156 -18.44 25.14 -1.90
CA HIS A 156 -18.13 25.80 -0.63
C HIS A 156 -17.61 27.22 -0.87
N ALA A 157 -18.27 28.21 -0.27
CA ALA A 157 -17.84 29.59 -0.33
C ALA A 157 -16.59 29.83 0.51
N ASP A 158 -16.52 29.22 1.68
CA ASP A 158 -15.36 29.25 2.57
C ASP A 158 -14.64 27.87 2.56
N LYS A 159 -13.35 27.90 2.26
CA LYS A 159 -12.49 26.71 2.24
C LYS A 159 -12.26 26.10 3.64
N SER A 160 -12.64 26.78 4.72
CA SER A 160 -12.58 26.25 6.09
C SER A 160 -13.83 25.49 6.52
N GLU A 161 -14.91 25.55 5.75
CA GLU A 161 -16.13 24.78 6.02
C GLU A 161 -15.85 23.28 6.14
N THR A 162 -16.67 22.60 6.95
CA THR A 162 -16.63 21.15 7.05
C THR A 162 -17.27 20.53 5.81
N PRO A 163 -16.70 19.46 5.21
CA PRO A 163 -17.32 18.72 4.11
C PRO A 163 -18.73 18.26 4.48
N TYR A 164 -19.68 18.33 3.54
CA TYR A 164 -21.04 17.91 3.80
C TYR A 164 -21.12 16.40 3.97
N TYR A 165 -21.82 15.98 5.01
CA TYR A 165 -21.99 14.58 5.42
C TYR A 165 -23.45 14.11 5.33
N THR A 166 -24.31 14.90 4.70
CA THR A 166 -25.72 14.60 4.43
C THR A 166 -26.03 14.87 2.98
N ALA A 167 -27.06 14.21 2.46
CA ALA A 167 -27.59 14.52 1.13
C ALA A 167 -28.09 15.97 1.07
N ASP A 168 -28.15 16.52 -0.15
CA ASP A 168 -28.84 17.77 -0.41
C ASP A 168 -30.39 17.60 -0.34
N ALA A 169 -31.13 18.68 -0.62
CA ALA A 169 -32.59 18.67 -0.53
C ALA A 169 -33.26 17.71 -1.53
N GLU A 170 -32.58 17.39 -2.62
CA GLU A 170 -33.01 16.46 -3.67
C GLU A 170 -32.53 15.02 -3.43
N GLY A 171 -31.79 14.77 -2.34
CA GLY A 171 -31.28 13.45 -1.98
C GLY A 171 -29.94 13.08 -2.61
N ASN A 172 -29.20 14.04 -3.18
CA ASN A 172 -27.89 13.78 -3.79
C ASN A 172 -26.77 13.82 -2.75
N TRP A 173 -25.86 12.85 -2.82
CA TRP A 173 -24.70 12.71 -1.95
C TRP A 173 -23.40 13.11 -2.63
N CYS A 174 -22.42 13.50 -1.85
CA CYS A 174 -21.04 13.75 -2.30
C CYS A 174 -20.95 14.77 -3.47
N ASN A 175 -21.84 15.75 -3.50
CA ASN A 175 -21.91 16.77 -4.55
C ASN A 175 -21.42 18.16 -4.10
N ASP A 176 -20.62 18.21 -3.02
CA ASP A 176 -19.99 19.43 -2.49
C ASP A 176 -18.53 19.52 -2.92
N PHE A 177 -18.12 20.65 -3.44
CA PHE A 177 -16.79 20.91 -4.00
C PHE A 177 -16.16 22.12 -3.36
N TYR A 178 -14.82 22.09 -3.23
CA TYR A 178 -14.04 23.24 -2.79
C TYR A 178 -13.35 23.97 -3.97
N GLY A 179 -13.29 23.35 -5.14
CA GLY A 179 -12.78 23.96 -6.36
C GLY A 179 -11.26 23.97 -6.47
N GLY A 180 -10.54 23.14 -5.71
CA GLY A 180 -9.14 22.82 -6.01
C GLY A 180 -9.02 22.22 -7.41
N ASN A 181 -7.92 22.52 -8.13
CA ASN A 181 -7.79 22.13 -9.53
C ASN A 181 -6.35 21.77 -9.92
N LEU A 182 -6.16 21.26 -11.16
CA LEU A 182 -4.84 20.87 -11.67
C LEU A 182 -3.87 22.05 -11.78
N ALA A 183 -4.37 23.22 -12.17
CA ALA A 183 -3.57 24.44 -12.18
C ALA A 183 -3.08 24.82 -10.78
N GLY A 184 -3.90 24.57 -9.75
CA GLY A 184 -3.52 24.77 -8.35
C GLY A 184 -2.44 23.80 -7.90
N ILE A 185 -2.53 22.52 -8.28
CA ILE A 185 -1.46 21.54 -7.99
C ILE A 185 -0.17 21.98 -8.68
N CYS A 186 -0.24 22.41 -9.94
CA CYS A 186 0.91 22.90 -10.70
C CYS A 186 1.60 24.06 -9.99
N GLU A 187 0.85 25.05 -9.47
CA GLU A 187 1.40 26.18 -8.71
C GLU A 187 2.09 25.73 -7.41
N LYS A 188 1.67 24.62 -6.81
CA LYS A 188 2.24 24.08 -5.57
C LYS A 188 3.38 23.08 -5.78
N LEU A 189 3.78 22.76 -7.01
CA LEU A 189 4.93 21.90 -7.30
C LEU A 189 6.24 22.36 -6.64
N PRO A 190 6.57 23.67 -6.55
CA PRO A 190 7.75 24.11 -5.81
C PRO A 190 7.71 23.74 -4.32
N TYR A 191 6.55 23.86 -3.66
CA TYR A 191 6.36 23.41 -2.28
C TYR A 191 6.58 21.89 -2.13
N LEU A 192 6.01 21.10 -3.04
CA LEU A 192 6.15 19.65 -3.04
C LEU A 192 7.59 19.22 -3.32
N GLN A 193 8.30 19.92 -4.20
CA GLN A 193 9.73 19.70 -4.46
C GLN A 193 10.57 20.01 -3.21
N GLU A 194 10.32 21.14 -2.54
CA GLU A 194 11.00 21.52 -1.31
C GLU A 194 10.72 20.50 -0.19
N LEU A 195 9.49 19.98 -0.10
CA LEU A 195 9.12 18.91 0.81
C LEU A 195 9.86 17.59 0.49
N GLY A 196 10.29 17.39 -0.75
CA GLY A 196 11.05 16.22 -1.17
C GLY A 196 10.24 15.16 -1.87
N VAL A 197 9.07 15.50 -2.40
CA VAL A 197 8.18 14.60 -3.15
C VAL A 197 8.85 14.16 -4.46
N GLU A 198 8.74 12.87 -4.76
CA GLU A 198 9.28 12.24 -5.97
C GLU A 198 8.16 11.57 -6.81
N VAL A 199 7.04 11.20 -6.17
CA VAL A 199 5.86 10.63 -6.84
C VAL A 199 4.61 11.35 -6.36
N LEU A 200 3.83 11.89 -7.29
CA LEU A 200 2.50 12.42 -7.04
C LEU A 200 1.46 11.33 -7.35
N TYR A 201 0.65 10.98 -6.37
CA TYR A 201 -0.53 10.15 -6.58
C TYR A 201 -1.78 11.03 -6.51
N LEU A 202 -2.49 11.15 -7.62
CA LEU A 202 -3.72 11.90 -7.73
C LEU A 202 -4.93 10.97 -7.55
N ASN A 203 -5.76 11.23 -6.54
CA ASN A 203 -7.09 10.64 -6.47
C ASN A 203 -7.87 10.98 -7.75
N PRO A 204 -8.99 10.27 -8.07
CA PRO A 204 -9.58 10.30 -9.41
C PRO A 204 -9.78 11.71 -9.97
N ILE A 205 -9.35 11.90 -11.23
CA ILE A 205 -9.44 13.17 -11.96
C ILE A 205 -10.40 13.11 -13.14
N PHE A 206 -10.91 11.91 -13.48
CA PHE A 206 -11.79 11.72 -14.62
C PHE A 206 -13.15 12.36 -14.36
N MET A 207 -13.86 12.72 -15.44
CA MET A 207 -15.19 13.29 -15.36
C MET A 207 -16.09 12.38 -14.51
N ALA A 208 -16.77 12.97 -13.54
CA ALA A 208 -17.65 12.27 -12.60
C ALA A 208 -18.74 13.19 -12.07
N TYR A 209 -19.73 12.63 -11.40
CA TYR A 209 -20.76 13.41 -10.71
C TYR A 209 -20.28 13.86 -9.32
N THR A 210 -19.70 12.91 -8.54
CA THR A 210 -19.33 13.14 -7.14
C THR A 210 -18.01 13.89 -6.97
N ASN A 211 -17.79 14.41 -5.77
CA ASN A 211 -16.56 15.11 -5.39
C ASN A 211 -15.35 14.19 -5.27
N HIS A 212 -15.55 12.90 -4.96
CA HIS A 212 -14.50 11.88 -4.89
C HIS A 212 -14.14 11.28 -6.25
N ARG A 213 -15.03 11.34 -7.24
CA ARG A 213 -14.85 10.91 -8.63
C ARG A 213 -14.62 9.41 -8.83
N TYR A 214 -14.95 8.60 -7.84
CA TYR A 214 -14.96 7.13 -8.02
C TYR A 214 -16.14 6.64 -8.87
N ASP A 215 -17.14 7.47 -9.13
CA ASP A 215 -18.24 7.27 -10.07
C ASP A 215 -17.89 7.78 -11.48
N THR A 216 -16.86 7.22 -12.09
CA THR A 216 -16.35 7.67 -13.40
C THR A 216 -17.47 7.80 -14.43
N ALA A 217 -17.61 8.99 -15.01
CA ALA A 217 -18.60 9.28 -16.05
C ALA A 217 -18.02 9.25 -17.47
N ASP A 218 -16.75 9.64 -17.62
CA ASP A 218 -16.00 9.54 -18.88
C ASP A 218 -14.52 9.33 -18.57
N TYR A 219 -13.99 8.18 -18.96
CA TYR A 219 -12.60 7.79 -18.70
C TYR A 219 -11.55 8.64 -19.43
N LYS A 220 -11.92 9.29 -20.53
CA LYS A 220 -10.98 10.06 -21.37
C LYS A 220 -11.13 11.58 -21.21
N ARG A 221 -11.97 12.03 -20.26
CA ARG A 221 -12.16 13.46 -19.98
C ARG A 221 -11.76 13.78 -18.54
N ILE A 222 -11.12 14.94 -18.36
CA ILE A 222 -10.92 15.53 -17.03
C ILE A 222 -12.27 16.03 -16.51
N ASP A 223 -12.52 15.88 -15.20
CA ASP A 223 -13.68 16.52 -14.56
C ASP A 223 -13.57 18.05 -14.73
N PRO A 224 -14.62 18.71 -15.24
CA PRO A 224 -14.61 20.16 -15.48
C PRO A 224 -14.22 21.00 -14.25
N MET A 225 -14.46 20.51 -13.03
CA MET A 225 -14.00 21.18 -11.80
C MET A 225 -12.48 21.24 -11.66
N LEU A 226 -11.76 20.33 -12.34
CA LEU A 226 -10.31 20.21 -12.21
C LEU A 226 -9.52 20.88 -13.33
N GLY A 227 -10.16 21.14 -14.48
CA GLY A 227 -9.52 21.74 -15.65
C GLY A 227 -9.65 20.90 -16.91
N THR A 228 -8.62 20.93 -17.75
CA THR A 228 -8.61 20.31 -19.08
C THR A 228 -7.48 19.28 -19.22
N ALA A 229 -7.47 18.55 -20.35
CA ALA A 229 -6.37 17.64 -20.71
C ALA A 229 -5.03 18.38 -20.86
N GLU A 230 -5.07 19.64 -21.35
CA GLU A 230 -3.90 20.50 -21.47
C GLU A 230 -3.36 20.89 -20.09
N ASP A 231 -4.23 21.15 -19.11
CA ASP A 231 -3.83 21.42 -17.72
C ASP A 231 -3.15 20.19 -17.09
N PHE A 232 -3.64 18.99 -17.35
CA PHE A 232 -3.01 17.76 -16.89
C PHE A 232 -1.66 17.54 -17.57
N SER A 233 -1.58 17.70 -18.88
CA SER A 233 -0.32 17.57 -19.62
C SER A 233 0.72 18.58 -19.13
N ARG A 234 0.33 19.82 -18.86
CA ARG A 234 1.20 20.83 -18.26
C ARG A 234 1.65 20.43 -16.86
N LEU A 235 0.74 19.92 -16.01
CA LEU A 235 1.10 19.45 -14.67
C LEU A 235 2.15 18.33 -14.75
N CYS A 236 1.97 17.34 -15.62
CA CYS A 236 2.94 16.27 -15.82
C CYS A 236 4.30 16.82 -16.29
N ALA A 237 4.32 17.69 -17.30
CA ALA A 237 5.55 18.29 -17.82
C ALA A 237 6.30 19.08 -16.73
N GLU A 238 5.60 19.89 -15.95
CA GLU A 238 6.17 20.67 -14.85
C GLU A 238 6.65 19.79 -13.68
N ALA A 239 5.93 18.70 -13.38
CA ALA A 239 6.34 17.70 -12.38
C ALA A 239 7.61 16.97 -12.85
N HIS A 240 7.66 16.50 -14.10
CA HIS A 240 8.82 15.84 -14.68
C HIS A 240 10.05 16.74 -14.70
N ALA A 241 9.89 18.03 -15.05
CA ALA A 241 10.97 19.00 -15.00
C ALA A 241 11.58 19.17 -13.60
N ARG A 242 10.85 18.81 -12.55
CA ARG A 242 11.30 18.82 -11.15
C ARG A 242 11.71 17.44 -10.62
N GLY A 243 11.76 16.42 -11.49
CA GLY A 243 12.10 15.04 -11.12
C GLY A 243 10.97 14.28 -10.43
N MET A 244 9.74 14.76 -10.48
CA MET A 244 8.57 14.08 -9.94
C MET A 244 7.87 13.24 -11.01
N ARG A 245 7.24 12.14 -10.61
CA ARG A 245 6.38 11.29 -11.44
C ARG A 245 4.93 11.44 -11.01
N VAL A 246 3.99 11.22 -11.93
CA VAL A 246 2.55 11.39 -11.69
C VAL A 246 1.83 10.10 -11.98
N ILE A 247 1.16 9.52 -10.95
CA ILE A 247 0.29 8.34 -11.11
C ILE A 247 -1.17 8.71 -10.89
N LEU A 248 -2.05 8.05 -11.60
CA LEU A 248 -3.49 8.29 -11.58
C LEU A 248 -4.23 7.19 -10.84
N ASP A 249 -5.37 7.53 -10.28
CA ASP A 249 -6.33 6.56 -9.75
C ASP A 249 -7.18 6.00 -10.89
N GLY A 250 -7.20 4.68 -11.03
CA GLY A 250 -7.92 3.95 -12.06
C GLY A 250 -9.06 3.13 -11.46
N VAL A 251 -10.29 3.56 -11.71
CA VAL A 251 -11.52 2.92 -11.24
C VAL A 251 -12.12 2.13 -12.39
N PHE A 252 -11.89 0.82 -12.46
CA PHE A 252 -12.26 0.00 -13.62
C PHE A 252 -13.25 -1.13 -13.31
N SER A 253 -13.65 -1.31 -12.05
CA SER A 253 -14.64 -2.32 -11.63
C SER A 253 -16.09 -1.84 -11.83
N HIS A 254 -16.31 -0.53 -11.91
CA HIS A 254 -17.64 0.07 -12.06
C HIS A 254 -17.53 1.46 -12.72
N THR A 255 -18.69 1.98 -13.14
CA THR A 255 -18.82 3.37 -13.62
C THR A 255 -19.87 4.11 -12.80
N GLY A 256 -19.98 5.42 -12.98
CA GLY A 256 -21.13 6.15 -12.50
C GLY A 256 -22.40 5.79 -13.28
N SER A 257 -23.54 5.73 -12.61
CA SER A 257 -24.83 5.55 -13.30
C SER A 257 -25.16 6.70 -14.24
N ASN A 258 -24.55 7.87 -14.01
CA ASN A 258 -24.68 9.07 -14.86
C ASN A 258 -23.53 9.20 -15.87
N SER A 259 -22.83 8.09 -16.19
CA SER A 259 -21.76 8.08 -17.17
C SER A 259 -22.27 8.08 -18.61
N VAL A 260 -21.41 8.49 -19.54
CA VAL A 260 -21.67 8.34 -20.99
C VAL A 260 -21.90 6.88 -21.38
N TYR A 261 -21.40 5.94 -20.59
CA TYR A 261 -21.48 4.49 -20.83
C TYR A 261 -22.78 3.88 -20.35
N PHE A 262 -23.29 4.27 -19.18
CA PHE A 262 -24.52 3.72 -18.58
C PHE A 262 -25.73 4.59 -18.87
N ASP A 263 -25.62 5.90 -18.65
CA ASP A 263 -26.59 6.97 -18.96
C ASP A 263 -28.01 6.73 -18.40
N ARG A 264 -28.08 6.46 -17.09
CA ARG A 264 -29.36 6.24 -16.40
C ARG A 264 -30.34 7.41 -16.54
N ASN A 265 -29.82 8.63 -16.61
CA ASN A 265 -30.60 9.86 -16.66
C ASN A 265 -30.93 10.32 -18.09
N HIS A 266 -30.55 9.55 -19.11
CA HIS A 266 -30.80 9.85 -20.54
C HIS A 266 -30.23 11.22 -20.97
N VAL A 267 -29.06 11.59 -20.42
CA VAL A 267 -28.41 12.89 -20.71
C VAL A 267 -27.58 12.81 -21.99
N PHE A 268 -26.93 11.65 -22.24
CA PHE A 268 -25.99 11.46 -23.35
C PHE A 268 -26.61 10.77 -24.57
N GLY A 269 -27.65 9.99 -24.38
CA GLY A 269 -28.45 9.37 -25.45
C GLY A 269 -27.95 8.01 -25.94
N ASP A 270 -26.67 7.66 -25.75
CA ASP A 270 -26.06 6.42 -26.28
C ASP A 270 -25.59 5.43 -25.21
N GLY A 271 -25.90 5.68 -23.94
CA GLY A 271 -25.55 4.77 -22.84
C GLY A 271 -26.36 3.48 -22.83
N ALA A 272 -25.88 2.51 -22.04
CA ALA A 272 -26.46 1.17 -21.96
C ALA A 272 -27.93 1.14 -21.52
N VAL A 273 -28.40 2.15 -20.79
CA VAL A 273 -29.78 2.31 -20.34
C VAL A 273 -30.59 3.15 -21.34
N SER A 274 -30.01 4.25 -21.83
CA SER A 274 -30.73 5.18 -22.72
C SER A 274 -30.91 4.65 -24.13
N ASN A 275 -30.04 3.72 -24.58
CA ASN A 275 -30.10 3.12 -25.92
C ASN A 275 -29.95 1.58 -25.86
N PRO A 276 -30.99 0.78 -26.17
CA PRO A 276 -30.88 -0.68 -26.20
C PRO A 276 -29.86 -1.22 -27.22
N ALA A 277 -29.50 -0.43 -28.23
CA ALA A 277 -28.49 -0.76 -29.23
C ALA A 277 -27.10 -0.14 -28.91
N SER A 278 -26.91 0.39 -27.72
CA SER A 278 -25.65 0.99 -27.24
C SER A 278 -24.47 0.04 -27.41
N PRO A 279 -23.32 0.52 -27.88
CA PRO A 279 -22.08 -0.27 -27.90
C PRO A 279 -21.62 -0.66 -26.48
N TYR A 280 -22.06 0.08 -25.47
CA TYR A 280 -21.73 -0.18 -24.06
C TYR A 280 -22.68 -1.17 -23.39
N ARG A 281 -23.74 -1.63 -24.07
CA ARG A 281 -24.77 -2.51 -23.50
C ARG A 281 -24.17 -3.80 -22.92
N GLY A 282 -23.19 -4.37 -23.61
CA GLY A 282 -22.48 -5.59 -23.18
C GLY A 282 -21.52 -5.41 -22.02
N TRP A 283 -21.24 -4.17 -21.60
CA TRP A 283 -20.38 -3.90 -20.44
C TRP A 283 -21.05 -4.17 -19.10
N TYR A 284 -22.41 -4.21 -19.08
CA TYR A 284 -23.19 -4.30 -17.85
C TYR A 284 -24.04 -5.56 -17.81
N CYS A 285 -24.18 -6.14 -16.63
CA CYS A 285 -25.04 -7.29 -16.39
C CYS A 285 -26.41 -6.84 -15.88
N PHE A 286 -27.43 -6.93 -16.75
CA PHE A 286 -28.82 -6.65 -16.39
C PHE A 286 -29.54 -7.93 -16.05
N ARG A 287 -30.05 -8.05 -14.82
CA ARG A 287 -31.01 -9.11 -14.45
C ARG A 287 -32.39 -8.87 -15.05
N ARG A 288 -32.80 -7.60 -15.06
CA ARG A 288 -34.03 -7.13 -15.75
C ARG A 288 -33.80 -5.73 -16.29
N TYR A 289 -33.70 -5.61 -17.61
CA TYR A 289 -33.46 -4.35 -18.30
C TYR A 289 -34.67 -3.41 -18.19
N PRO A 290 -34.48 -2.08 -17.99
CA PRO A 290 -33.21 -1.40 -17.72
C PRO A 290 -32.89 -1.22 -16.22
N ASP A 291 -33.78 -1.63 -15.31
CA ASP A 291 -33.85 -1.14 -13.94
C ASP A 291 -33.10 -2.03 -12.93
N ASP A 292 -32.88 -3.32 -13.24
CA ASP A 292 -32.23 -4.26 -12.33
C ASP A 292 -30.92 -4.79 -12.94
N TYR A 293 -29.82 -4.36 -12.37
CA TYR A 293 -28.47 -4.64 -12.84
C TYR A 293 -27.51 -4.85 -11.67
N ASP A 294 -26.36 -5.43 -11.96
CA ASP A 294 -25.30 -5.60 -10.96
C ASP A 294 -24.65 -4.26 -10.67
N ALA A 295 -24.46 -3.96 -9.38
CA ALA A 295 -23.89 -2.72 -8.91
C ALA A 295 -22.90 -2.97 -7.77
N TRP A 296 -21.86 -2.16 -7.71
CA TRP A 296 -20.82 -2.24 -6.70
C TRP A 296 -21.42 -2.11 -5.29
N TRP A 297 -21.23 -3.15 -4.48
CA TRP A 297 -21.82 -3.29 -3.14
C TRP A 297 -23.33 -2.99 -3.08
N ASN A 298 -24.06 -3.33 -4.15
CA ASN A 298 -25.49 -3.03 -4.32
C ASN A 298 -25.83 -1.53 -4.29
N MET A 299 -24.88 -0.65 -4.65
CA MET A 299 -25.11 0.79 -4.82
C MET A 299 -25.60 1.08 -6.25
N PRO A 300 -26.88 1.45 -6.46
CA PRO A 300 -27.42 1.62 -7.83
C PRO A 300 -26.78 2.77 -8.61
N THR A 301 -26.04 3.64 -7.92
CA THR A 301 -25.28 4.74 -8.56
C THR A 301 -23.94 4.29 -9.14
N LEU A 302 -23.52 3.05 -8.87
CA LEU A 302 -22.22 2.49 -9.26
C LEU A 302 -22.42 1.14 -9.97
N PRO A 303 -22.97 1.12 -11.22
CA PRO A 303 -23.14 -0.12 -11.98
C PRO A 303 -21.81 -0.80 -12.24
N ASN A 304 -21.69 -2.10 -11.89
CA ASN A 304 -20.53 -2.92 -12.18
C ASN A 304 -20.38 -3.12 -13.68
N VAL A 305 -19.14 -3.14 -14.14
CA VAL A 305 -18.80 -3.53 -15.51
C VAL A 305 -18.40 -5.00 -15.56
N ASN A 306 -18.55 -5.61 -16.72
CA ASN A 306 -17.91 -6.87 -17.07
C ASN A 306 -16.54 -6.56 -17.64
N GLU A 307 -15.52 -6.61 -16.80
CA GLU A 307 -14.14 -6.23 -17.13
C GLU A 307 -13.56 -7.11 -18.25
N LEU A 308 -14.08 -8.34 -18.41
CA LEU A 308 -13.65 -9.28 -19.44
C LEU A 308 -14.48 -9.16 -20.74
N ALA A 309 -15.45 -8.23 -20.83
CA ALA A 309 -16.09 -7.94 -22.09
C ALA A 309 -15.05 -7.40 -23.08
N GLU A 310 -14.92 -8.05 -24.26
CA GLU A 310 -13.85 -7.72 -25.23
C GLU A 310 -13.86 -6.24 -25.65
N SER A 311 -15.05 -5.66 -25.86
CA SER A 311 -15.16 -4.22 -26.18
C SER A 311 -14.78 -3.31 -25.01
N TYR A 312 -14.94 -3.74 -23.76
CA TYR A 312 -14.43 -3.00 -22.58
C TYR A 312 -12.92 -3.10 -22.49
N MET A 313 -12.38 -4.31 -22.63
CA MET A 313 -10.92 -4.54 -22.66
C MET A 313 -10.24 -3.72 -23.78
N SER A 314 -10.81 -3.74 -25.00
CA SER A 314 -10.31 -2.91 -26.10
C SER A 314 -10.31 -1.43 -25.74
N TYR A 315 -11.42 -0.92 -25.21
CA TYR A 315 -11.57 0.50 -24.88
C TYR A 315 -10.63 0.94 -23.75
N ILE A 316 -10.49 0.13 -22.70
CA ILE A 316 -9.64 0.48 -21.55
C ILE A 316 -8.17 0.20 -21.85
N ILE A 317 -7.82 -0.94 -22.51
CA ILE A 317 -6.47 -1.48 -22.53
C ILE A 317 -5.85 -1.51 -23.95
N ASP A 318 -6.51 -2.15 -24.95
CA ASP A 318 -5.80 -2.65 -26.11
C ASP A 318 -5.72 -1.69 -27.27
N ASP A 319 -6.77 -0.91 -27.51
CA ASP A 319 -6.84 0.00 -28.65
C ASP A 319 -5.70 1.03 -28.60
N ASP A 320 -5.28 1.50 -29.75
CA ASP A 320 -4.23 2.52 -29.86
C ASP A 320 -4.60 3.83 -29.17
N ASP A 321 -5.90 4.12 -29.08
CA ASP A 321 -6.45 5.25 -28.32
C ASP A 321 -7.14 4.83 -27.02
N SER A 322 -6.83 3.62 -26.52
CA SER A 322 -7.37 3.12 -25.23
C SER A 322 -7.18 4.12 -24.08
N VAL A 323 -7.93 3.93 -23.02
CA VAL A 323 -7.84 4.80 -21.83
C VAL A 323 -6.42 4.87 -21.30
N ILE A 324 -5.72 3.71 -21.19
CA ILE A 324 -4.31 3.70 -20.76
C ILE A 324 -3.45 4.51 -21.72
N ALA A 325 -3.57 4.28 -23.03
CA ALA A 325 -2.77 4.96 -24.03
C ALA A 325 -3.03 6.47 -24.03
N HIS A 326 -4.28 6.90 -23.82
CA HIS A 326 -4.66 8.30 -23.71
C HIS A 326 -3.91 9.00 -22.56
N TRP A 327 -3.98 8.45 -21.34
CA TRP A 327 -3.37 9.09 -20.17
C TRP A 327 -1.84 9.01 -20.17
N VAL A 328 -1.25 7.92 -20.68
CA VAL A 328 0.21 7.82 -20.86
C VAL A 328 0.71 8.87 -21.85
N ARG A 329 0.00 9.10 -22.97
CA ARG A 329 0.34 10.17 -23.92
C ARG A 329 0.26 11.57 -23.32
N LEU A 330 -0.66 11.80 -22.39
CA LEU A 330 -0.79 13.07 -21.68
C LEU A 330 0.27 13.25 -20.57
N GLY A 331 1.03 12.20 -20.25
CA GLY A 331 2.18 12.28 -19.34
C GLY A 331 2.07 11.46 -18.06
N ALA A 332 1.02 10.65 -17.86
CA ALA A 332 0.93 9.78 -16.69
C ALA A 332 2.09 8.77 -16.62
N ASP A 333 2.62 8.53 -15.43
CA ASP A 333 3.72 7.60 -15.15
C ASP A 333 3.25 6.27 -14.56
N GLY A 334 1.95 6.07 -14.44
CA GLY A 334 1.37 4.84 -13.92
C GLY A 334 -0.02 5.02 -13.34
N PHE A 335 -0.51 3.94 -12.73
CA PHE A 335 -1.83 3.89 -12.14
C PHE A 335 -1.81 3.21 -10.77
N ARG A 336 -2.71 3.65 -9.90
CA ARG A 336 -3.21 2.89 -8.77
C ARG A 336 -4.57 2.30 -9.18
N LEU A 337 -4.73 0.99 -9.08
CA LEU A 337 -6.01 0.33 -9.34
C LEU A 337 -6.86 0.33 -8.09
N ASP A 338 -8.02 0.96 -8.20
CA ASP A 338 -9.06 0.96 -7.18
C ASP A 338 -9.64 -0.44 -7.02
N VAL A 339 -9.88 -0.85 -5.77
CA VAL A 339 -10.43 -2.17 -5.40
C VAL A 339 -9.92 -3.32 -6.27
N VAL A 340 -8.60 -3.42 -6.43
CA VAL A 340 -7.98 -4.39 -7.35
C VAL A 340 -8.37 -5.84 -7.04
N ASP A 341 -8.80 -6.12 -5.81
CA ASP A 341 -9.33 -7.41 -5.40
C ASP A 341 -10.64 -7.80 -6.13
N GLU A 342 -11.32 -6.85 -6.73
CA GLU A 342 -12.55 -7.07 -7.52
C GLU A 342 -12.29 -7.24 -9.01
N LEU A 343 -11.09 -6.84 -9.49
CA LEU A 343 -10.71 -6.99 -10.89
C LEU A 343 -10.24 -8.43 -11.17
N PRO A 344 -10.64 -9.05 -12.30
CA PRO A 344 -10.11 -10.35 -12.70
C PRO A 344 -8.59 -10.31 -12.95
N ASP A 345 -7.86 -11.38 -12.56
CA ASP A 345 -6.41 -11.47 -12.77
C ASP A 345 -6.03 -11.27 -14.25
N GLU A 346 -6.85 -11.78 -15.19
CA GLU A 346 -6.64 -11.58 -16.65
C GLU A 346 -6.66 -10.10 -17.04
N PHE A 347 -7.61 -9.31 -16.48
CA PHE A 347 -7.69 -7.87 -16.72
C PHE A 347 -6.43 -7.17 -16.18
N VAL A 348 -6.04 -7.44 -14.94
CA VAL A 348 -4.89 -6.79 -14.30
C VAL A 348 -3.60 -7.12 -15.04
N LEU A 349 -3.41 -8.39 -15.44
CA LEU A 349 -2.21 -8.83 -16.19
C LEU A 349 -2.15 -8.19 -17.59
N ARG A 350 -3.28 -8.11 -18.30
CA ARG A 350 -3.37 -7.48 -19.63
C ARG A 350 -3.13 -5.97 -19.54
N PHE A 351 -3.71 -5.32 -18.50
CA PHE A 351 -3.46 -3.92 -18.18
C PHE A 351 -1.96 -3.66 -17.92
N LYS A 352 -1.32 -4.49 -17.09
CA LYS A 352 0.11 -4.40 -16.81
C LYS A 352 0.97 -4.49 -18.05
N ARG A 353 0.70 -5.46 -18.91
CA ARG A 353 1.46 -5.65 -20.16
C ARG A 353 1.33 -4.43 -21.06
N ARG A 354 0.09 -3.99 -21.31
CA ARG A 354 -0.16 -2.84 -22.17
C ARG A 354 0.48 -1.56 -21.63
N LEU A 355 0.36 -1.34 -20.33
CA LEU A 355 0.99 -0.19 -19.68
C LEU A 355 2.52 -0.19 -19.88
N ARG A 356 3.16 -1.34 -19.74
CA ARG A 356 4.62 -1.50 -19.95
C ARG A 356 5.05 -1.39 -21.40
N GLU A 357 4.22 -1.80 -22.36
CA GLU A 357 4.45 -1.58 -23.80
C GLU A 357 4.45 -0.09 -24.13
N LEU A 358 3.50 0.66 -23.58
CA LEU A 358 3.37 2.11 -23.81
C LEU A 358 4.44 2.91 -23.06
N LYS A 359 4.79 2.48 -21.85
CA LYS A 359 5.75 3.14 -20.97
C LYS A 359 6.50 2.11 -20.11
N PRO A 360 7.71 1.71 -20.54
CA PRO A 360 8.46 0.62 -19.89
C PRO A 360 8.75 0.82 -18.40
N ASP A 361 8.84 2.07 -17.94
CA ASP A 361 9.07 2.45 -16.54
C ASP A 361 7.79 2.84 -15.79
N ALA A 362 6.60 2.55 -16.31
CA ALA A 362 5.35 2.89 -15.61
C ALA A 362 5.13 2.04 -14.36
N LEU A 363 4.55 2.64 -13.33
CA LEU A 363 4.18 1.98 -12.07
C LEU A 363 2.74 1.50 -12.10
N LEU A 364 2.49 0.24 -11.69
CA LEU A 364 1.16 -0.27 -11.41
C LEU A 364 1.04 -0.68 -9.95
N LEU A 365 0.23 0.07 -9.20
CA LEU A 365 -0.02 -0.11 -7.78
C LEU A 365 -1.46 -0.58 -7.57
N GLY A 366 -1.71 -1.55 -6.69
CA GLY A 366 -3.05 -2.03 -6.34
C GLY A 366 -3.49 -1.62 -4.95
N GLU A 367 -4.79 -1.39 -4.78
CA GLU A 367 -5.39 -1.28 -3.45
C GLU A 367 -5.67 -2.66 -2.88
N VAL A 368 -4.90 -3.06 -1.87
CA VAL A 368 -5.10 -4.30 -1.11
C VAL A 368 -4.97 -4.00 0.39
N TRP A 369 -5.96 -4.42 1.17
CA TRP A 369 -6.02 -4.08 2.60
C TRP A 369 -5.31 -5.08 3.51
N GLU A 370 -5.04 -6.29 3.03
CA GLU A 370 -4.37 -7.36 3.77
C GLU A 370 -3.04 -7.75 3.11
N ASP A 371 -2.49 -8.92 3.48
CA ASP A 371 -1.31 -9.48 2.83
C ASP A 371 -1.61 -9.85 1.38
N ALA A 372 -1.07 -9.07 0.44
CA ALA A 372 -1.31 -9.25 -0.98
C ALA A 372 -0.62 -10.49 -1.57
N SER A 373 0.36 -11.08 -0.88
CA SER A 373 1.12 -12.24 -1.37
C SER A 373 0.31 -13.53 -1.37
N ASN A 374 -0.73 -13.59 -0.52
CA ASN A 374 -1.60 -14.75 -0.34
C ASN A 374 -3.08 -14.38 -0.28
N LYS A 375 -3.41 -13.22 -0.82
CA LYS A 375 -4.78 -12.69 -0.81
C LYS A 375 -5.74 -13.65 -1.48
N ARG A 376 -6.87 -13.89 -0.82
CA ARG A 376 -8.02 -14.57 -1.40
C ARG A 376 -9.22 -13.63 -1.40
N ALA A 377 -9.75 -13.33 -2.57
CA ALA A 377 -10.91 -12.47 -2.75
C ALA A 377 -11.95 -13.17 -3.64
N TYR A 378 -13.22 -13.08 -3.27
CA TYR A 378 -14.35 -13.70 -4.02
C TYR A 378 -14.14 -15.20 -4.33
N GLY A 379 -13.46 -15.92 -3.42
CA GLY A 379 -13.19 -17.35 -3.59
C GLY A 379 -11.99 -17.68 -4.48
N VAL A 380 -11.33 -16.69 -5.06
CA VAL A 380 -10.16 -16.83 -5.94
C VAL A 380 -8.89 -16.39 -5.20
N SER A 381 -7.82 -17.19 -5.29
CA SER A 381 -6.49 -16.83 -4.80
C SER A 381 -5.83 -15.89 -5.80
N ARG A 382 -5.50 -14.67 -5.37
CA ARG A 382 -4.91 -13.63 -6.21
C ARG A 382 -3.43 -13.92 -6.49
N ARG A 383 -2.96 -13.54 -7.68
CA ARG A 383 -1.63 -13.85 -8.19
C ARG A 383 -0.76 -12.62 -8.45
N TYR A 384 -1.01 -11.53 -7.71
CA TYR A 384 -0.39 -10.22 -7.90
C TYR A 384 1.12 -10.27 -8.10
N PHE A 385 1.83 -11.08 -7.32
CA PHE A 385 3.29 -11.17 -7.40
C PHE A 385 3.76 -12.42 -8.13
N THR A 386 3.05 -13.54 -8.01
CA THR A 386 3.45 -14.78 -8.68
C THR A 386 3.27 -14.72 -10.18
N ASP A 387 2.32 -13.93 -10.69
CA ASP A 387 2.16 -13.69 -12.13
C ASP A 387 2.74 -12.33 -12.57
N GLY A 388 3.22 -11.51 -11.64
CA GLY A 388 3.83 -10.22 -11.92
C GLY A 388 2.82 -9.14 -12.32
N GLU A 389 1.59 -9.24 -11.81
CA GLU A 389 0.50 -8.34 -12.14
C GLU A 389 0.70 -6.93 -11.59
N LEU A 390 1.24 -6.80 -10.37
CA LEU A 390 1.44 -5.53 -9.69
C LEU A 390 2.92 -5.29 -9.36
N ASP A 391 3.34 -4.03 -9.39
CA ASP A 391 4.65 -3.58 -8.91
C ASP A 391 4.62 -3.26 -7.42
N SER A 392 3.48 -2.83 -6.92
CA SER A 392 3.29 -2.30 -5.57
C SER A 392 1.85 -2.48 -5.11
N VAL A 393 1.65 -2.40 -3.81
CA VAL A 393 0.33 -2.32 -3.17
C VAL A 393 0.34 -1.29 -2.04
N MET A 394 -0.85 -0.82 -1.65
CA MET A 394 -1.04 0.00 -0.44
C MET A 394 -0.80 -0.87 0.79
N ASN A 395 0.18 -0.49 1.62
CA ASN A 395 0.66 -1.34 2.72
C ASN A 395 -0.13 -1.12 4.02
N TYR A 396 -1.40 -1.46 4.00
CA TYR A 396 -2.25 -1.41 5.19
C TYR A 396 -1.80 -2.36 6.33
N PRO A 397 -1.22 -3.55 6.08
CA PRO A 397 -0.70 -4.38 7.15
C PRO A 397 0.32 -3.65 8.03
N TRP A 398 1.34 -3.01 7.47
CA TRP A 398 2.31 -2.25 8.25
C TRP A 398 1.69 -1.01 8.88
N ARG A 399 0.83 -0.29 8.15
CA ARG A 399 0.08 0.84 8.70
C ARG A 399 -0.61 0.46 10.02
N ASN A 400 -1.43 -0.59 9.98
CA ASN A 400 -2.23 -1.00 11.14
C ASN A 400 -1.35 -1.46 12.31
N ALA A 401 -0.25 -2.19 12.04
CA ALA A 401 0.70 -2.60 13.05
C ALA A 401 1.43 -1.41 13.69
N ILE A 402 1.87 -0.43 12.88
CA ILE A 402 2.50 0.81 13.36
C ILE A 402 1.55 1.61 14.26
N LEU A 403 0.30 1.82 13.81
CA LEU A 403 -0.69 2.57 14.59
C LEU A 403 -0.93 1.92 15.96
N ARG A 404 -1.11 0.60 16.01
CA ARG A 404 -1.31 -0.14 17.26
C ARG A 404 -0.10 -0.02 18.20
N TYR A 405 1.11 -0.17 17.68
CA TYR A 405 2.33 -0.04 18.47
C TYR A 405 2.48 1.37 19.06
N VAL A 406 2.33 2.41 18.26
CA VAL A 406 2.52 3.79 18.76
C VAL A 406 1.37 4.26 19.67
N LYS A 407 0.19 3.63 19.58
CA LYS A 407 -0.91 3.85 20.53
C LYS A 407 -0.72 3.09 21.87
N GLY A 408 0.21 2.13 21.91
CA GLY A 408 0.46 1.27 23.07
C GLY A 408 -0.51 0.08 23.18
N GLU A 409 -1.19 -0.27 22.11
CA GLU A 409 -2.06 -1.44 21.96
C GLU A 409 -1.27 -2.72 21.65
N ASP A 410 -0.01 -2.58 21.28
CA ASP A 410 0.97 -3.63 21.02
C ASP A 410 2.31 -3.24 21.65
N ASP A 411 3.00 -4.19 22.26
CA ASP A 411 4.32 -3.98 22.86
C ASP A 411 5.49 -4.02 21.86
N GLY A 412 5.19 -4.09 20.58
CA GLY A 412 6.15 -4.23 19.47
C GLY A 412 6.28 -5.66 18.94
N THR A 413 5.75 -6.66 19.65
CA THR A 413 5.82 -8.07 19.22
C THR A 413 5.04 -8.30 17.95
N ALA A 414 3.77 -7.86 17.88
CA ALA A 414 2.94 -8.01 16.68
C ALA A 414 3.45 -7.14 15.53
N LEU A 415 3.98 -5.93 15.81
CA LEU A 415 4.63 -5.11 14.80
C LEU A 415 5.81 -5.86 14.17
N GLY A 416 6.74 -6.39 15.00
CA GLY A 416 7.90 -7.14 14.50
C GLY A 416 7.50 -8.33 13.64
N GLN A 417 6.55 -9.13 14.10
CA GLN A 417 6.01 -10.26 13.33
C GLN A 417 5.42 -9.83 11.98
N THR A 418 4.66 -8.73 11.95
CA THR A 418 4.05 -8.20 10.71
C THR A 418 5.12 -7.69 9.75
N LEU A 419 6.15 -6.98 10.26
CA LEU A 419 7.28 -6.50 9.45
C LEU A 419 8.00 -7.66 8.78
N GLU A 420 8.35 -8.70 9.54
CA GLU A 420 9.05 -9.87 9.02
C GLU A 420 8.19 -10.73 8.09
N THR A 421 6.90 -10.87 8.38
CA THR A 421 6.00 -11.67 7.53
C THR A 421 5.85 -11.05 6.14
N ILE A 422 5.63 -9.76 6.05
CA ILE A 422 5.56 -9.05 4.75
C ILE A 422 6.92 -9.08 4.06
N ALA A 423 8.03 -8.87 4.80
CA ALA A 423 9.37 -8.95 4.22
C ALA A 423 9.72 -10.33 3.67
N GLU A 424 9.24 -11.41 4.31
CA GLU A 424 9.44 -12.79 3.86
C GLU A 424 8.53 -13.15 2.67
N ASN A 425 7.26 -12.71 2.69
CA ASN A 425 6.25 -13.13 1.72
C ASN A 425 6.32 -12.36 0.40
N TYR A 426 6.80 -11.11 0.42
CA TYR A 426 6.82 -10.24 -0.77
C TYR A 426 8.14 -10.34 -1.54
N PRO A 427 8.11 -10.19 -2.87
CA PRO A 427 9.33 -10.03 -3.63
C PRO A 427 10.15 -8.83 -3.12
N PRO A 428 11.49 -8.96 -2.99
CA PRO A 428 12.33 -7.85 -2.51
C PRO A 428 12.17 -6.55 -3.31
N GLN A 429 11.87 -6.66 -4.60
CA GLN A 429 11.62 -5.52 -5.48
C GLN A 429 10.32 -4.80 -5.09
N VAL A 430 9.26 -5.55 -4.79
CA VAL A 430 7.97 -4.99 -4.32
C VAL A 430 8.14 -4.30 -2.98
N LEU A 431 8.90 -4.89 -2.04
CA LEU A 431 9.19 -4.27 -0.74
C LEU A 431 9.77 -2.86 -0.89
N GLN A 432 10.63 -2.63 -1.90
CA GLN A 432 11.23 -1.32 -2.16
C GLN A 432 10.26 -0.31 -2.77
N CYS A 433 9.10 -0.75 -3.26
CA CYS A 433 8.08 0.09 -3.89
C CYS A 433 6.73 0.07 -3.14
N LEU A 434 6.62 -0.59 -1.97
CA LEU A 434 5.37 -0.61 -1.20
C LEU A 434 4.92 0.81 -0.86
N MET A 435 3.66 1.12 -1.11
CA MET A 435 3.06 2.38 -0.66
C MET A 435 2.83 2.35 0.85
N ASN A 436 3.81 2.81 1.63
CA ASN A 436 3.73 2.89 3.08
C ASN A 436 2.90 4.11 3.49
N CYS A 437 1.59 3.99 3.49
CA CYS A 437 0.67 5.02 3.96
C CYS A 437 0.42 4.88 5.47
N LEU A 438 0.29 6.00 6.18
CA LEU A 438 -0.30 6.06 7.53
C LEU A 438 -1.69 6.68 7.49
N GLY A 439 -1.92 7.67 6.63
CA GLY A 439 -3.21 8.26 6.30
C GLY A 439 -3.51 8.11 4.80
N THR A 440 -4.79 8.01 4.45
CA THR A 440 -5.31 8.00 3.08
C THR A 440 -6.64 8.74 3.02
N HIS A 441 -7.20 8.91 1.83
CA HIS A 441 -8.51 9.51 1.63
C HIS A 441 -9.68 8.68 2.21
N ASP A 442 -9.44 7.41 2.59
CA ASP A 442 -10.44 6.49 3.18
C ASP A 442 -10.30 6.33 4.69
N THR A 443 -9.28 6.93 5.29
CA THR A 443 -9.00 6.76 6.71
C THR A 443 -9.05 8.10 7.45
N ALA A 444 -9.30 8.07 8.75
CA ALA A 444 -9.18 9.27 9.57
C ALA A 444 -7.74 9.82 9.54
N ARG A 445 -7.61 11.14 9.70
CA ARG A 445 -6.33 11.87 9.73
C ARG A 445 -5.46 11.42 10.91
N LEU A 446 -4.15 11.36 10.71
CA LEU A 446 -3.20 10.84 11.71
C LEU A 446 -3.31 11.51 13.06
N LEU A 447 -3.40 12.84 13.13
CA LEU A 447 -3.56 13.52 14.40
C LEU A 447 -4.83 13.10 15.12
N THR A 448 -5.94 12.95 14.38
CA THR A 448 -7.20 12.50 14.96
C THR A 448 -7.08 11.07 15.48
N VAL A 449 -6.51 10.15 14.68
CA VAL A 449 -6.28 8.74 15.10
C VAL A 449 -5.41 8.62 16.35
N PHE A 450 -4.41 9.50 16.49
CA PHE A 450 -3.49 9.45 17.63
C PHE A 450 -4.00 10.19 18.86
N GLY A 451 -4.91 11.15 18.71
CA GLY A 451 -5.36 11.99 19.80
C GLY A 451 -6.76 11.69 20.32
N ASP A 452 -7.61 11.05 19.53
CA ASP A 452 -9.01 10.86 19.86
C ASP A 452 -9.55 9.50 19.40
N ASP A 453 -10.06 8.71 20.31
CA ASP A 453 -10.71 7.42 20.06
C ASP A 453 -12.25 7.55 20.02
N PHE A 454 -12.77 8.77 19.83
CA PHE A 454 -14.20 9.05 19.82
C PHE A 454 -14.92 8.30 18.69
N ASN A 455 -15.97 7.57 19.04
CA ASN A 455 -16.81 6.80 18.13
C ASN A 455 -18.28 7.22 18.22
N GLY A 456 -18.55 8.49 17.92
CA GLY A 456 -19.90 9.06 17.89
C GLY A 456 -20.50 9.13 16.49
N THR A 457 -21.62 9.83 16.38
CA THR A 457 -22.33 10.08 15.13
C THR A 457 -21.52 10.96 14.16
N LYS A 458 -21.86 10.94 12.88
CA LYS A 458 -21.25 11.85 11.89
C LYS A 458 -21.44 13.34 12.27
N ALA A 459 -22.60 13.70 12.82
CA ALA A 459 -22.87 15.07 13.26
C ALA A 459 -21.92 15.53 14.39
N GLU A 460 -21.67 14.67 15.37
CA GLU A 460 -20.71 14.96 16.43
C GLU A 460 -19.27 15.01 15.93
N LYS A 461 -18.88 14.12 15.02
CA LYS A 461 -17.55 14.10 14.38
C LYS A 461 -17.27 15.32 13.51
N ALA A 462 -18.30 15.90 12.88
CA ALA A 462 -18.20 17.07 12.02
C ALA A 462 -17.63 18.30 12.74
N GLU A 463 -18.03 18.50 14.00
CA GLU A 463 -17.69 19.66 14.84
C GLU A 463 -16.52 19.36 15.82
N ARG A 464 -15.99 18.12 15.80
CA ARG A 464 -15.03 17.68 16.79
C ARG A 464 -13.58 17.87 16.33
N PHE A 465 -12.80 18.56 17.18
CA PHE A 465 -11.36 18.74 17.05
C PHE A 465 -10.66 18.37 18.35
N LEU A 466 -9.37 18.06 18.27
CA LEU A 466 -8.56 17.69 19.43
C LEU A 466 -8.45 18.84 20.41
N THR A 467 -8.62 18.52 21.72
CA THR A 467 -8.22 19.43 22.79
C THR A 467 -6.70 19.61 22.81
N PRO A 468 -6.15 20.63 23.52
CA PRO A 468 -4.71 20.80 23.66
C PRO A 468 -3.99 19.55 24.21
N GLU A 469 -4.59 18.85 25.17
CA GLU A 469 -4.06 17.63 25.78
C GLU A 469 -4.06 16.46 24.80
N GLN A 470 -5.17 16.26 24.08
CA GLN A 470 -5.30 15.26 23.03
C GLN A 470 -4.29 15.52 21.91
N ARG A 471 -4.13 16.79 21.51
CA ARG A 471 -3.16 17.18 20.49
C ARG A 471 -1.73 16.89 20.93
N LYS A 472 -1.37 17.16 22.20
CA LYS A 472 -0.05 16.80 22.73
C LYS A 472 0.20 15.30 22.61
N THR A 473 -0.75 14.48 23.06
CA THR A 473 -0.70 13.02 22.93
C THR A 473 -0.53 12.57 21.48
N ALA A 474 -1.26 13.21 20.56
CA ALA A 474 -1.17 12.92 19.14
C ALA A 474 0.24 13.20 18.58
N ILE A 475 0.84 14.33 18.95
CA ILE A 475 2.19 14.71 18.53
C ILE A 475 3.25 13.75 19.10
N ASP A 476 3.12 13.33 20.35
CA ASP A 476 4.02 12.37 20.99
C ASP A 476 3.98 10.98 20.31
N ARG A 477 2.85 10.62 19.70
CA ARG A 477 2.67 9.38 18.91
C ARG A 477 3.08 9.55 17.44
N LEU A 478 3.02 10.77 16.92
CA LEU A 478 3.28 11.05 15.50
C LEU A 478 4.74 10.76 15.12
N LEU A 479 5.70 11.25 15.89
CA LEU A 479 7.12 11.13 15.55
C LEU A 479 7.61 9.68 15.44
N PRO A 480 7.35 8.76 16.40
CA PRO A 480 7.72 7.35 16.22
C PRO A 480 7.00 6.68 15.05
N ALA A 481 5.75 7.06 14.74
CA ALA A 481 5.05 6.56 13.56
C ALA A 481 5.71 7.02 12.26
N LEU A 482 6.06 8.31 12.17
CA LEU A 482 6.79 8.86 11.02
C LEU A 482 8.17 8.22 10.86
N LEU A 483 8.89 8.03 11.97
CA LEU A 483 10.19 7.37 11.91
C LEU A 483 10.07 5.97 11.30
N LEU A 484 9.09 5.16 11.74
CA LEU A 484 8.81 3.86 11.15
C LEU A 484 8.45 4.00 9.66
N GLN A 485 7.52 4.88 9.30
CA GLN A 485 7.09 5.08 7.91
C GLN A 485 8.26 5.42 6.98
N PHE A 486 9.14 6.33 7.40
CA PHE A 486 10.22 6.86 6.57
C PHE A 486 11.52 6.05 6.62
N THR A 487 11.67 5.12 7.56
CA THR A 487 12.88 4.29 7.66
C THR A 487 12.67 2.84 7.23
N LEU A 488 11.43 2.32 7.19
CA LEU A 488 11.10 1.02 6.62
C LEU A 488 11.27 1.00 5.08
N PRO A 489 11.46 -0.19 4.45
CA PRO A 489 11.48 -0.31 2.98
C PRO A 489 10.18 0.17 2.34
N GLY A 490 10.25 0.67 1.11
CA GLY A 490 9.08 1.10 0.34
C GLY A 490 9.04 2.59 0.07
N MET A 491 7.93 3.08 -0.45
CA MET A 491 7.61 4.48 -0.69
C MET A 491 6.78 5.02 0.48
N PRO A 492 7.36 5.80 1.41
CA PRO A 492 6.54 6.52 2.38
C PRO A 492 5.58 7.45 1.62
N SER A 493 4.29 7.32 1.89
CA SER A 493 3.23 8.09 1.24
C SER A 493 2.53 9.01 2.24
N VAL A 494 2.55 10.30 1.97
CA VAL A 494 1.89 11.32 2.78
C VAL A 494 0.58 11.71 2.12
N PHE A 495 -0.53 11.61 2.84
CA PHE A 495 -1.80 12.15 2.39
C PHE A 495 -1.84 13.66 2.63
N TYR A 496 -2.16 14.44 1.61
CA TYR A 496 -2.11 15.91 1.65
C TYR A 496 -2.67 16.48 2.94
N GLY A 497 -1.94 17.38 3.59
CA GLY A 497 -2.37 18.05 4.81
C GLY A 497 -1.99 17.33 6.11
N ASP A 498 -1.61 16.05 6.10
CA ASP A 498 -1.10 15.36 7.31
C ASP A 498 0.20 16.03 7.79
N GLU A 499 1.06 16.46 6.84
CA GLU A 499 2.32 17.13 7.13
C GLU A 499 2.17 18.53 7.75
N VAL A 500 0.97 19.08 7.72
CA VAL A 500 0.65 20.38 8.33
C VAL A 500 -0.40 20.28 9.43
N GLY A 501 -0.66 19.05 9.89
CA GLY A 501 -1.51 18.80 11.04
C GLY A 501 -3.01 18.91 10.79
N LEU A 502 -3.47 18.65 9.57
CA LEU A 502 -4.88 18.60 9.26
C LEU A 502 -5.57 17.51 10.07
N GLN A 503 -6.73 17.82 10.64
CA GLN A 503 -7.54 16.92 11.47
C GLN A 503 -8.82 16.54 10.74
N GLY A 504 -9.36 15.38 11.08
CA GLY A 504 -10.66 14.89 10.60
C GLY A 504 -10.82 13.41 10.88
N PHE A 505 -12.03 13.01 11.22
CA PHE A 505 -12.43 11.61 11.30
C PHE A 505 -12.48 11.00 9.90
N GLU A 506 -12.97 9.78 9.75
CA GLU A 506 -13.16 9.11 8.47
C GLU A 506 -14.01 9.93 7.48
N ASP A 507 -14.13 9.48 6.26
CA ASP A 507 -14.89 10.13 5.18
C ASP A 507 -16.29 10.63 5.63
N PRO A 508 -16.63 11.91 5.35
CA PRO A 508 -15.90 12.89 4.51
C PRO A 508 -14.92 13.80 5.27
N PHE A 509 -14.79 13.69 6.59
CA PHE A 509 -14.08 14.65 7.43
C PHE A 509 -12.56 14.61 7.26
N CYS A 510 -11.98 13.49 6.84
CA CYS A 510 -10.58 13.40 6.45
C CYS A 510 -10.25 14.20 5.17
N ARG A 511 -11.27 14.59 4.39
CA ARG A 511 -11.16 15.26 3.09
C ARG A 511 -11.40 16.76 3.17
N ARG A 512 -10.97 17.42 4.27
CA ARG A 512 -11.00 18.88 4.41
C ARG A 512 -10.03 19.54 3.44
N PHE A 513 -10.30 20.81 3.10
CA PHE A 513 -9.40 21.61 2.25
C PHE A 513 -8.06 21.85 2.94
N TYR A 514 -6.97 21.86 2.18
CA TYR A 514 -5.62 22.13 2.69
C TYR A 514 -5.54 23.53 3.33
N PRO A 515 -5.01 23.67 4.55
CA PRO A 515 -5.04 24.92 5.31
C PRO A 515 -3.92 25.89 4.93
N TRP A 516 -3.80 26.25 3.64
CA TRP A 516 -2.78 27.17 3.14
C TRP A 516 -2.76 28.47 3.93
N GLY A 517 -1.55 28.88 4.38
CA GLY A 517 -1.32 30.08 5.21
C GLY A 517 -1.63 29.87 6.70
N ARG A 518 -2.09 28.67 7.09
CA ARG A 518 -2.40 28.28 8.48
C ARG A 518 -1.76 26.94 8.86
N GLU A 519 -0.67 26.60 8.17
CA GLU A 519 0.06 25.34 8.38
C GLU A 519 0.64 25.27 9.79
N ASP A 520 0.56 24.09 10.43
CA ASP A 520 1.32 23.80 11.63
C ASP A 520 2.80 23.60 11.31
N LYS A 521 3.58 24.65 11.52
CA LYS A 521 5.01 24.66 11.21
C LYS A 521 5.80 23.67 12.07
N SER A 522 5.32 23.32 13.25
CA SER A 522 5.99 22.35 14.13
C SER A 522 5.87 20.92 13.58
N ILE A 523 4.68 20.56 13.11
CA ILE A 523 4.45 19.26 12.47
C ILE A 523 5.17 19.20 11.12
N LEU A 524 5.10 20.25 10.32
CA LEU A 524 5.85 20.34 9.05
C LEU A 524 7.35 20.14 9.26
N ALA A 525 7.91 20.70 10.36
CA ALA A 525 9.31 20.50 10.68
C ALA A 525 9.66 19.04 11.00
N LEU A 526 8.77 18.29 11.68
CA LEU A 526 8.95 16.86 11.93
C LEU A 526 8.97 16.07 10.62
N TYR A 527 8.01 16.31 9.73
CA TYR A 527 7.99 15.66 8.40
C TYR A 527 9.26 15.97 7.60
N ARG A 528 9.66 17.24 7.52
CA ARG A 528 10.89 17.65 6.82
C ARG A 528 12.14 16.96 7.39
N ALA A 529 12.22 16.76 8.70
CA ALA A 529 13.35 16.09 9.34
C ALA A 529 13.44 14.61 8.92
N VAL A 530 12.34 13.85 8.99
CA VAL A 530 12.35 12.42 8.61
C VAL A 530 12.48 12.21 7.09
N ILE A 531 11.93 13.12 6.28
CA ILE A 531 12.10 13.12 4.82
C ILE A 531 13.57 13.34 4.46
N ARG A 532 14.22 14.33 5.06
CA ARG A 532 15.63 14.61 4.85
C ARG A 532 16.48 13.41 5.25
N LEU A 533 16.25 12.85 6.46
CA LEU A 533 16.95 11.67 6.95
C LEU A 533 16.91 10.51 5.93
N ARG A 534 15.74 10.26 5.33
CA ARG A 534 15.60 9.23 4.30
C ARG A 534 16.34 9.57 3.02
N LYS A 535 16.20 10.81 2.53
CA LYS A 535 16.80 11.25 1.25
C LYS A 535 18.32 11.19 1.27
N GLU A 536 18.93 11.48 2.42
CA GLU A 536 20.38 11.51 2.62
C GLU A 536 20.98 10.12 2.90
N SER A 537 20.15 9.06 3.07
CA SER A 537 20.62 7.71 3.38
C SER A 537 20.33 6.70 2.28
N ALA A 538 21.39 6.16 1.68
CA ALA A 538 21.29 5.05 0.72
C ALA A 538 20.67 3.80 1.36
N ALA A 539 21.01 3.51 2.60
CA ALA A 539 20.47 2.37 3.35
C ALA A 539 18.97 2.51 3.59
N LEU A 540 18.46 3.69 3.97
CA LEU A 540 17.02 3.90 4.17
C LEU A 540 16.23 3.85 2.86
N ARG A 541 16.81 4.29 1.75
CA ARG A 541 16.15 4.24 0.43
C ARG A 541 16.09 2.82 -0.14
N GLY A 542 17.19 2.07 -0.13
CA GLY A 542 17.29 0.81 -0.86
C GLY A 542 17.80 -0.39 -0.07
N GLY A 543 18.22 -0.22 1.20
CA GLY A 543 18.81 -1.29 1.99
C GLY A 543 17.83 -2.40 2.38
N GLU A 544 18.36 -3.57 2.66
CA GLU A 544 17.65 -4.73 3.18
C GLU A 544 17.19 -4.48 4.63
N LEU A 545 16.01 -4.95 4.99
CA LEU A 545 15.47 -4.90 6.36
C LEU A 545 15.95 -6.11 7.16
N ARG A 546 16.51 -5.85 8.35
CA ARG A 546 16.88 -6.89 9.32
C ARG A 546 16.37 -6.51 10.70
N LEU A 547 15.39 -7.25 11.21
CA LEU A 547 14.86 -7.02 12.55
C LEU A 547 15.89 -7.46 13.60
N ARG A 548 16.06 -6.65 14.65
CA ARG A 548 16.99 -6.91 15.78
C ARG A 548 16.24 -7.18 17.07
N THR A 549 15.24 -6.38 17.37
CA THR A 549 14.46 -6.46 18.61
C THR A 549 13.01 -6.08 18.32
N ALA A 550 12.07 -6.87 18.85
CA ALA A 550 10.64 -6.57 18.82
C ALA A 550 9.99 -7.12 20.08
N GLY A 551 9.38 -6.26 20.89
CA GLY A 551 8.66 -6.61 22.11
C GLY A 551 9.11 -5.83 23.34
N GLY A 552 8.33 -5.90 24.40
CA GLY A 552 8.56 -5.17 25.63
C GLY A 552 8.60 -3.65 25.48
N GLY A 553 7.83 -3.11 24.54
CA GLY A 553 7.80 -1.69 24.19
C GLY A 553 8.93 -1.24 23.28
N ARG A 554 9.78 -2.14 22.78
CA ARG A 554 11.01 -1.82 22.05
C ARG A 554 11.00 -2.38 20.64
N ILE A 555 11.46 -1.58 19.68
CA ILE A 555 11.70 -1.98 18.30
C ILE A 555 13.10 -1.52 17.90
N ALA A 556 13.90 -2.45 17.34
CA ALA A 556 15.15 -2.14 16.67
C ALA A 556 15.28 -2.96 15.38
N TYR A 557 15.77 -2.31 14.34
CA TYR A 557 16.08 -2.96 13.06
C TYR A 557 17.20 -2.23 12.32
N GLU A 558 17.77 -2.91 11.36
CA GLU A 558 18.76 -2.38 10.44
C GLU A 558 18.19 -2.27 9.03
N ARG A 559 18.66 -1.29 8.32
CA ARG A 559 18.59 -1.16 6.86
C ARG A 559 20.01 -1.24 6.34
N VAL A 560 20.31 -2.26 5.54
CA VAL A 560 21.69 -2.58 5.12
C VAL A 560 21.82 -2.51 3.61
N CYS A 561 22.73 -1.71 3.10
CA CYS A 561 23.19 -1.74 1.72
C CYS A 561 24.74 -1.83 1.68
N GLU A 562 25.30 -1.94 0.47
CA GLU A 562 26.78 -2.10 0.31
C GLU A 562 27.58 -0.97 0.95
N SER A 563 27.06 0.26 0.91
CA SER A 563 27.79 1.47 1.32
C SER A 563 27.44 1.97 2.71
N GLN A 564 26.35 1.48 3.33
CA GLN A 564 25.83 2.06 4.56
C GLN A 564 24.94 1.07 5.32
N THR A 565 25.00 1.13 6.64
CA THR A 565 23.99 0.54 7.53
C THR A 565 23.30 1.65 8.32
N ALA A 566 21.96 1.68 8.28
CA ALA A 566 21.15 2.52 9.14
C ALA A 566 20.51 1.64 10.22
N ARG A 567 20.77 1.97 11.50
CA ARG A 567 20.17 1.30 12.65
C ARG A 567 19.11 2.20 13.26
N VAL A 568 17.92 1.66 13.45
CA VAL A 568 16.76 2.38 13.98
C VAL A 568 16.35 1.78 15.30
N PHE A 569 16.18 2.61 16.31
CA PHE A 569 15.79 2.22 17.67
C PHE A 569 14.63 3.08 18.13
N ILE A 570 13.57 2.45 18.67
CA ILE A 570 12.40 3.12 19.24
C ILE A 570 12.08 2.46 20.58
N ASN A 571 12.10 3.24 21.65
CA ASN A 571 11.81 2.80 23.01
C ASN A 571 10.46 3.37 23.48
N ARG A 572 9.44 2.56 23.48
CA ARG A 572 8.09 2.86 24.04
C ARG A 572 7.86 2.20 25.38
N SER A 573 8.92 1.62 26.01
CA SER A 573 8.86 1.06 27.36
C SER A 573 9.00 2.15 28.42
N ASP A 574 8.68 1.82 29.67
CA ASP A 574 8.81 2.72 30.84
C ASP A 574 10.23 2.76 31.42
N SER A 575 11.19 2.10 30.80
CA SER A 575 12.56 1.98 31.30
C SER A 575 13.59 2.45 30.28
N ILE A 576 14.74 2.88 30.77
CA ILE A 576 15.90 3.20 29.92
C ILE A 576 16.34 1.94 29.17
N TRP A 577 16.64 2.10 27.89
CA TRP A 577 17.14 1.05 27.04
C TRP A 577 18.61 1.29 26.69
N GLN A 578 19.51 0.44 27.21
CA GLN A 578 20.92 0.47 26.86
C GLN A 578 21.12 -0.11 25.45
N LEU A 579 21.71 0.67 24.56
CA LEU A 579 21.98 0.28 23.18
C LEU A 579 23.42 -0.22 22.98
N GLY A 580 24.37 0.24 23.82
CA GLY A 580 25.80 -0.01 23.68
C GLY A 580 26.49 0.97 22.72
N ALA A 581 27.63 0.57 22.17
CA ALA A 581 28.42 1.37 21.24
C ALA A 581 27.89 1.19 19.79
N GLU A 582 26.93 1.98 19.40
CA GLU A 582 26.23 1.86 18.09
C GLU A 582 26.76 2.84 17.02
N GLY A 583 27.61 3.81 17.39
CA GLY A 583 28.14 4.84 16.49
C GLY A 583 27.53 6.22 16.74
N GLN A 584 27.69 7.13 15.77
CA GLN A 584 27.19 8.51 15.88
C GLN A 584 25.72 8.60 15.50
N PRO A 585 24.87 9.22 16.35
CA PRO A 585 23.46 9.40 16.06
C PRO A 585 23.26 10.50 15.02
N GLU A 586 22.55 10.19 13.94
CA GLU A 586 22.14 11.16 12.91
C GLU A 586 20.82 11.85 13.27
N PHE A 587 19.94 11.11 13.93
CA PHE A 587 18.65 11.61 14.39
C PHE A 587 18.31 11.02 15.76
N SER A 588 17.91 11.84 16.72
CA SER A 588 17.56 11.32 18.04
C SER A 588 16.62 12.22 18.84
N VAL A 589 15.82 11.59 19.71
CA VAL A 589 15.03 12.22 20.76
C VAL A 589 15.16 11.37 22.02
N GLY A 590 15.37 11.99 23.19
CA GLY A 590 15.54 11.27 24.45
C GLY A 590 16.77 10.36 24.49
N LEU A 591 17.85 10.72 23.77
CA LEU A 591 19.10 9.99 23.76
C LEU A 591 19.99 10.42 24.94
N ILE A 592 20.65 9.44 25.55
CA ILE A 592 21.70 9.62 26.57
C ILE A 592 23.00 9.08 25.99
N CYS A 593 24.06 9.91 26.01
CA CYS A 593 25.39 9.51 25.57
C CYS A 593 26.31 9.47 26.79
N CYS A 594 26.98 8.33 27.01
CA CYS A 594 28.01 8.14 28.04
C CYS A 594 29.30 7.61 27.39
N GLY A 595 30.17 8.51 26.92
CA GLY A 595 31.27 8.14 26.04
C GLY A 595 30.75 7.60 24.72
N ASP A 596 31.18 6.39 24.33
CA ASP A 596 30.76 5.73 23.11
C ASP A 596 29.45 4.92 23.29
N GLU A 597 28.92 4.82 24.52
CA GLU A 597 27.71 4.08 24.81
C GLU A 597 26.48 4.97 24.69
N LEU A 598 25.46 4.44 24.03
CA LEU A 598 24.17 5.09 23.83
C LEU A 598 23.07 4.42 24.66
N ALA A 599 22.14 5.20 25.15
CA ALA A 599 20.92 4.71 25.78
C ALA A 599 19.72 5.59 25.42
N LEU A 600 18.54 5.01 25.36
CA LEU A 600 17.30 5.72 25.11
C LEU A 600 16.44 5.80 26.38
N GLN A 601 15.98 7.00 26.68
CA GLN A 601 14.95 7.24 27.70
C GLN A 601 13.61 6.58 27.28
N PRO A 602 12.66 6.40 28.19
CA PRO A 602 11.27 6.14 27.83
C PRO A 602 10.78 7.12 26.75
N ASN A 603 10.08 6.60 25.74
CA ASN A 603 9.65 7.32 24.53
C ASN A 603 10.80 7.93 23.70
N GLY A 604 12.03 7.47 23.90
CA GLY A 604 13.18 7.87 23.10
C GLY A 604 13.26 7.11 21.78
N LEU A 605 13.91 7.73 20.81
CA LEU A 605 14.19 7.12 19.49
C LEU A 605 15.52 7.62 18.93
N CYS A 606 16.16 6.81 18.09
CA CYS A 606 17.46 7.11 17.52
C CYS A 606 17.65 6.43 16.17
N VAL A 607 18.33 7.10 15.26
CA VAL A 607 18.86 6.53 14.02
C VAL A 607 20.37 6.78 13.98
N VAL A 608 21.11 5.71 13.74
CA VAL A 608 22.59 5.73 13.67
C VAL A 608 23.01 5.22 12.30
N PHE A 609 23.94 5.90 11.66
CA PHE A 609 24.58 5.44 10.42
C PHE A 609 26.00 4.92 10.68
N THR A 610 26.32 3.78 10.03
CA THR A 610 27.67 3.18 10.02
C THR A 610 28.06 2.73 8.62
#